data_e4b8b8f527420cee239651acebd5a269
#
_entry.id   e4b8b8f527420cee239651acebd5a269
#
_cell.length_a   1.000
_cell.length_b   1.000
_cell.length_c   1.000
_cell.angle_alpha   90.00
_cell.angle_beta   90.00
_cell.angle_gamma   90.00
#
_symmetry.space_group_name_H-M   'P 1'
#
loop_
_entity.id
_entity.type
_entity.pdbx_description
1 polymer ?
#
loop_
_entity_poly.entity_id
_entity_poly.type
_entity_poly.pdbx_seq_one_letter_code
_entity_poly.pdbx_strand_id
1 'polypeptide(L)'
;MSFEKWVSLINLRDNGLYIGNPIYLGQQLFYYYLSPHHVLKFDMEDLFYYSSHKIMCRGNHYFVADYGMQQTLTSRYGIKSYGVPGVDYCFVNGDPTDFRRENLQIHNIYHGVRKTAAKNGQYVYTVRIHIRGNYIVGRYATDIEAAIAYNKAIDILHSKGVTSNFTPNYVEA
;
A
#
# COMPACT_ATOMS: atom_id res chain seq x y z
N MET A 1 4.08 -18.51 18.39
CA MET A 1 2.84 -19.28 18.20
C MET A 1 3.07 -20.71 18.61
N SER A 2 2.08 -21.35 19.25
CA SER A 2 2.20 -22.77 19.61
C SER A 2 1.96 -23.68 18.41
N PHE A 3 2.53 -24.87 18.44
CA PHE A 3 2.34 -25.89 17.41
C PHE A 3 0.85 -26.26 17.24
N GLU A 4 0.13 -26.40 18.33
CA GLU A 4 -1.30 -26.73 18.35
C GLU A 4 -2.12 -25.67 17.60
N LYS A 5 -1.82 -24.39 17.82
CA LYS A 5 -2.48 -23.29 17.15
C LYS A 5 -2.21 -23.31 15.64
N TRP A 6 -0.98 -23.60 15.25
CA TRP A 6 -0.62 -23.74 13.85
C TRP A 6 -1.40 -24.86 13.15
N VAL A 7 -1.52 -26.02 13.82
CA VAL A 7 -2.29 -27.17 13.30
C VAL A 7 -3.77 -26.82 13.17
N SER A 8 -4.35 -26.15 14.17
CA SER A 8 -5.78 -25.79 14.12
C SER A 8 -6.09 -24.82 12.99
N LEU A 9 -5.15 -23.94 12.62
CA LEU A 9 -5.30 -23.02 11.49
C LEU A 9 -5.33 -23.75 10.15
N ILE A 10 -4.53 -24.80 10.00
CA ILE A 10 -4.52 -25.62 8.80
C ILE A 10 -5.89 -26.29 8.57
N ASN A 11 -6.58 -26.67 9.62
CA ASN A 11 -7.88 -27.33 9.54
C ASN A 11 -8.98 -26.44 8.92
N LEU A 12 -8.79 -25.12 8.85
CA LEU A 12 -9.72 -24.24 8.15
C LEU A 12 -9.84 -24.56 6.66
N ARG A 13 -8.84 -25.21 6.08
CA ARG A 13 -8.85 -25.64 4.67
C ARG A 13 -9.96 -26.66 4.41
N ASP A 14 -10.32 -27.46 5.40
CA ASP A 14 -11.31 -28.51 5.27
C ASP A 14 -12.74 -27.96 5.17
N ASN A 15 -12.93 -26.68 5.45
CA ASN A 15 -14.23 -26.00 5.36
C ASN A 15 -14.50 -25.39 3.97
N GLY A 16 -13.75 -25.78 2.94
CA GLY A 16 -13.97 -25.37 1.57
C GLY A 16 -13.40 -23.98 1.22
N LEU A 17 -12.75 -23.32 2.18
CA LEU A 17 -12.01 -22.08 1.92
C LEU A 17 -10.62 -22.43 1.41
N TYR A 18 -10.26 -21.95 0.22
CA TYR A 18 -8.89 -22.09 -0.23
C TYR A 18 -8.01 -21.13 0.54
N ILE A 19 -7.25 -21.66 1.48
CA ILE A 19 -6.33 -20.87 2.31
C ILE A 19 -4.92 -21.36 2.01
N GLY A 20 -4.15 -20.57 1.23
CA GLY A 20 -2.77 -20.88 0.91
C GLY A 20 -1.85 -20.78 2.13
N ASN A 21 -2.21 -19.94 3.09
CA ASN A 21 -1.49 -19.75 4.36
C ASN A 21 -2.45 -19.89 5.52
N PRO A 22 -1.96 -20.32 6.71
CA PRO A 22 -2.81 -20.41 7.90
C PRO A 22 -3.39 -19.05 8.31
N ILE A 23 -4.65 -19.09 8.74
CA ILE A 23 -5.37 -17.92 9.25
C ILE A 23 -5.95 -18.26 10.61
N TYR A 24 -5.75 -17.41 11.60
CA TYR A 24 -6.36 -17.52 12.92
C TYR A 24 -7.39 -16.43 13.11
N LEU A 25 -8.63 -16.82 13.45
CA LEU A 25 -9.73 -15.87 13.64
C LEU A 25 -9.74 -15.35 15.07
N GLY A 26 -9.61 -14.04 15.23
CA GLY A 26 -9.86 -13.32 16.47
C GLY A 26 -11.31 -12.82 16.53
N GLN A 27 -11.61 -11.92 17.47
CA GLN A 27 -12.97 -11.38 17.64
C GLN A 27 -13.32 -10.34 16.58
N GLN A 28 -12.42 -9.41 16.32
CA GLN A 28 -12.64 -8.30 15.37
C GLN A 28 -11.58 -8.24 14.28
N LEU A 29 -10.59 -9.11 14.35
CA LEU A 29 -9.49 -9.18 13.40
C LEU A 29 -9.09 -10.62 13.19
N PHE A 30 -8.35 -10.88 12.12
CA PHE A 30 -7.72 -12.17 11.91
C PHE A 30 -6.23 -12.00 11.69
N TYR A 31 -5.52 -13.09 11.93
CA TYR A 31 -4.07 -13.19 11.78
C TYR A 31 -3.75 -14.04 10.56
N TYR A 32 -2.98 -13.49 9.64
CA TYR A 32 -2.53 -14.20 8.44
C TYR A 32 -1.05 -14.54 8.61
N TYR A 33 -0.73 -15.82 8.58
CA TYR A 33 0.62 -16.30 8.83
C TYR A 33 1.38 -16.50 7.53
N LEU A 34 2.37 -15.63 7.25
CA LEU A 34 3.33 -15.84 6.19
C LEU A 34 4.31 -16.96 6.58
N SER A 35 4.65 -17.02 7.87
CA SER A 35 5.45 -18.04 8.52
C SER A 35 5.04 -18.09 9.99
N PRO A 36 5.49 -19.09 10.78
CA PRO A 36 5.15 -19.14 12.21
C PRO A 36 5.51 -17.88 13.01
N HIS A 37 6.49 -17.13 12.54
CA HIS A 37 6.97 -15.92 13.22
C HIS A 37 6.70 -14.63 12.45
N HIS A 38 6.07 -14.70 11.29
CA HIS A 38 5.74 -13.54 10.49
C HIS A 38 4.23 -13.49 10.26
N VAL A 39 3.54 -12.67 11.02
CA VAL A 39 2.08 -12.64 11.12
C VAL A 39 1.56 -11.25 10.78
N LEU A 40 0.63 -11.19 9.85
CA LEU A 40 -0.07 -9.97 9.48
C LEU A 40 -1.45 -9.94 10.14
N LYS A 41 -1.94 -8.75 10.45
CA LYS A 41 -3.25 -8.52 11.08
C LYS A 41 -4.13 -7.72 10.15
N PHE A 42 -5.39 -8.15 10.02
CA PHE A 42 -6.37 -7.53 9.13
C PHE A 42 -7.73 -7.43 9.79
N ASP A 43 -8.56 -6.51 9.29
CA ASP A 43 -9.96 -6.45 9.67
C ASP A 43 -10.69 -7.73 9.26
N MET A 44 -11.65 -8.16 10.06
CA MET A 44 -12.44 -9.35 9.77
C MET A 44 -13.20 -9.24 8.43
N GLU A 45 -13.57 -8.04 8.02
CA GLU A 45 -14.25 -7.80 6.73
C GLU A 45 -13.39 -8.16 5.51
N ASP A 46 -12.08 -8.24 5.67
CA ASP A 46 -11.15 -8.61 4.60
C ASP A 46 -10.84 -10.12 4.56
N LEU A 47 -11.44 -10.89 5.44
CA LEU A 47 -11.17 -12.33 5.54
C LEU A 47 -11.41 -13.07 4.24
N PHE A 48 -12.54 -12.80 3.58
CA PHE A 48 -12.90 -13.47 2.35
C PHE A 48 -11.87 -13.23 1.24
N TYR A 49 -11.37 -12.01 1.15
CA TYR A 49 -10.34 -11.65 0.17
C TYR A 49 -9.03 -12.38 0.45
N TYR A 50 -8.50 -12.29 1.66
CA TYR A 50 -7.20 -12.87 1.99
C TYR A 50 -7.22 -14.40 2.15
N SER A 51 -8.38 -14.99 2.35
CA SER A 51 -8.50 -16.45 2.37
C SER A 51 -8.32 -17.06 0.98
N SER A 52 -8.49 -16.26 -0.08
CA SER A 52 -8.38 -16.72 -1.47
C SER A 52 -7.15 -16.16 -2.20
N HIS A 53 -6.35 -15.32 -1.55
CA HIS A 53 -5.19 -14.68 -2.18
C HIS A 53 -3.94 -14.92 -1.36
N LYS A 54 -2.86 -15.30 -2.03
CA LYS A 54 -1.56 -15.48 -1.39
C LYS A 54 -0.86 -14.13 -1.26
N ILE A 55 -0.39 -13.83 -0.05
CA ILE A 55 0.45 -12.65 0.20
C ILE A 55 1.91 -13.07 0.08
N MET A 56 2.67 -12.32 -0.71
CA MET A 56 4.10 -12.50 -0.89
C MET A 56 4.84 -11.30 -0.29
N CYS A 57 6.05 -11.53 0.20
CA CYS A 57 6.90 -10.48 0.74
C CYS A 57 8.22 -10.45 -0.04
N ARG A 58 8.59 -9.28 -0.55
CA ARG A 58 9.86 -9.05 -1.24
C ARG A 58 10.48 -7.77 -0.70
N GLY A 59 11.65 -7.91 -0.06
CA GLY A 59 12.23 -6.79 0.65
C GLY A 59 11.29 -6.34 1.77
N ASN A 60 10.93 -5.07 1.80
CA ASN A 60 10.02 -4.50 2.79
C ASN A 60 8.58 -4.32 2.27
N HIS A 61 8.25 -4.93 1.14
CA HIS A 61 6.94 -4.78 0.51
C HIS A 61 6.17 -6.09 0.47
N TYR A 62 4.87 -6.00 0.73
CA TYR A 62 3.94 -7.11 0.57
C TYR A 62 3.17 -6.96 -0.73
N PHE A 63 2.94 -8.08 -1.42
CA PHE A 63 2.27 -8.13 -2.70
C PHE A 63 1.18 -9.19 -2.70
N VAL A 64 0.14 -8.94 -3.49
CA VAL A 64 -0.93 -9.89 -3.76
C VAL A 64 -1.08 -10.00 -5.28
N ALA A 65 -1.15 -11.23 -5.79
CA ALA A 65 -1.46 -11.46 -7.20
C ALA A 65 -2.98 -11.49 -7.37
N ASP A 66 -3.51 -10.68 -8.29
CA ASP A 66 -4.92 -10.62 -8.60
C ASP A 66 -5.11 -10.48 -10.11
N TYR A 67 -5.90 -11.38 -10.70
CA TYR A 67 -6.13 -11.45 -12.15
C TYR A 67 -4.85 -11.44 -13.00
N GLY A 68 -3.82 -12.15 -12.53
CA GLY A 68 -2.53 -12.21 -13.22
C GLY A 68 -1.63 -10.99 -13.04
N MET A 69 -2.09 -9.98 -12.32
CA MET A 69 -1.32 -8.78 -11.99
C MET A 69 -0.88 -8.80 -10.54
N GLN A 70 0.35 -8.39 -10.30
CA GLN A 70 0.87 -8.26 -8.95
C GLN A 70 0.64 -6.82 -8.44
N GLN A 71 -0.01 -6.70 -7.28
CA GLN A 71 -0.30 -5.41 -6.66
C GLN A 71 0.35 -5.34 -5.28
N THR A 72 0.77 -4.15 -4.86
CA THR A 72 1.16 -3.95 -3.47
C THR A 72 -0.06 -4.13 -2.56
N LEU A 73 0.13 -4.79 -1.43
CA LEU A 73 -0.93 -5.05 -0.45
C LEU A 73 -1.64 -3.76 -0.04
N THR A 74 -0.87 -2.70 0.18
CA THR A 74 -1.37 -1.40 0.64
C THR A 74 -2.27 -0.70 -0.37
N SER A 75 -2.21 -1.05 -1.65
CA SER A 75 -3.10 -0.49 -2.68
C SER A 75 -4.58 -0.75 -2.37
N ARG A 76 -4.88 -1.86 -1.72
CA ARG A 76 -6.26 -2.21 -1.33
C ARG A 76 -6.84 -1.21 -0.31
N TYR A 77 -5.98 -0.54 0.44
CA TYR A 77 -6.37 0.41 1.50
C TYR A 77 -6.30 1.87 1.04
N GLY A 78 -6.17 2.10 -0.26
CA GLY A 78 -6.08 3.45 -0.82
C GLY A 78 -4.71 4.10 -0.71
N ILE A 79 -3.71 3.33 -0.32
CA ILE A 79 -2.32 3.80 -0.27
C ILE A 79 -1.71 3.64 -1.66
N LYS A 80 -1.03 4.66 -2.14
CA LYS A 80 -0.39 4.61 -3.46
C LYS A 80 0.64 3.49 -3.54
N SER A 81 0.80 2.90 -4.74
CA SER A 81 1.76 1.83 -4.97
C SER A 81 3.15 2.24 -4.54
N TYR A 82 3.85 1.34 -3.82
CA TYR A 82 5.18 1.59 -3.27
C TYR A 82 5.23 2.78 -2.32
N GLY A 83 4.11 3.11 -1.66
CA GLY A 83 4.08 4.12 -0.61
C GLY A 83 5.09 3.79 0.50
N VAL A 84 5.74 4.80 1.03
CA VAL A 84 6.81 4.65 2.02
C VAL A 84 6.23 4.83 3.42
N PRO A 85 6.34 3.81 4.30
CA PRO A 85 5.89 3.95 5.69
C PRO A 85 6.64 5.10 6.41
N GLY A 86 5.89 5.89 7.16
CA GLY A 86 6.42 7.06 7.85
C GLY A 86 6.48 8.32 6.99
N VAL A 87 6.24 8.22 5.69
CA VAL A 87 6.24 9.35 4.75
C VAL A 87 4.88 9.48 4.07
N ASP A 88 4.46 8.44 3.35
CA ASP A 88 3.20 8.45 2.61
C ASP A 88 2.03 7.97 3.45
N TYR A 89 2.29 7.12 4.40
CA TYR A 89 1.33 6.63 5.39
C TYR A 89 2.07 6.20 6.65
N CYS A 90 1.34 5.98 7.74
CA CYS A 90 1.94 5.44 8.95
C CYS A 90 1.03 4.40 9.60
N PHE A 91 1.64 3.54 10.40
CA PHE A 91 0.95 2.62 11.29
C PHE A 91 0.75 3.33 12.61
N VAL A 92 -0.50 3.62 12.98
CA VAL A 92 -0.82 4.44 14.16
C VAL A 92 -0.24 3.86 15.44
N ASN A 93 -0.31 2.52 15.60
CA ASN A 93 0.24 1.84 16.78
C ASN A 93 1.74 1.48 16.65
N GLY A 94 2.37 1.84 15.52
CA GLY A 94 3.78 1.52 15.28
C GLY A 94 4.06 0.09 14.83
N ASP A 95 3.04 -0.75 14.66
CA ASP A 95 3.20 -2.14 14.22
C ASP A 95 3.08 -2.23 12.70
N PRO A 96 4.19 -2.51 11.97
CA PRO A 96 4.20 -2.55 10.51
C PRO A 96 3.53 -3.81 9.92
N THR A 97 3.02 -4.69 10.76
CA THR A 97 2.26 -5.88 10.34
C THR A 97 0.76 -5.73 10.54
N ASP A 98 0.30 -4.62 11.11
CA ASP A 98 -1.09 -4.37 11.44
C ASP A 98 -1.76 -3.54 10.35
N PHE A 99 -2.45 -4.23 9.42
CA PHE A 99 -3.14 -3.63 8.28
C PHE A 99 -4.63 -3.42 8.52
N ARG A 100 -5.05 -3.30 9.78
CA ARG A 100 -6.42 -2.85 10.06
C ARG A 100 -6.58 -1.40 9.62
N ARG A 101 -7.73 -1.07 9.01
CA ARG A 101 -7.94 0.28 8.44
C ARG A 101 -7.79 1.38 9.48
N GLU A 102 -8.25 1.13 10.71
CA GLU A 102 -8.11 2.09 11.82
C GLU A 102 -6.65 2.37 12.19
N ASN A 103 -5.74 1.46 11.83
CA ASN A 103 -4.31 1.57 12.12
C ASN A 103 -3.51 2.19 10.98
N LEU A 104 -4.14 2.47 9.86
CA LEU A 104 -3.48 3.05 8.69
C LEU A 104 -3.90 4.49 8.51
N GLN A 105 -2.94 5.42 8.62
CA GLN A 105 -3.17 6.84 8.38
C GLN A 105 -2.42 7.25 7.12
N ILE A 106 -3.17 7.77 6.14
CA ILE A 106 -2.60 8.14 4.84
C ILE A 106 -2.23 9.63 4.87
N HIS A 107 -0.98 9.93 4.48
CA HIS A 107 -0.47 11.30 4.42
C HIS A 107 -0.38 11.82 2.99
N ASN A 108 0.07 10.98 2.05
CA ASN A 108 0.25 11.35 0.65
C ASN A 108 -0.53 10.37 -0.23
N ILE A 109 -1.65 10.82 -0.75
CA ILE A 109 -2.54 9.96 -1.56
C ILE A 109 -2.21 9.99 -3.05
N TYR A 110 -1.49 11.02 -3.51
CA TYR A 110 -1.22 11.21 -4.94
C TYR A 110 0.15 10.69 -5.34
N HIS A 111 0.22 10.06 -6.52
CA HIS A 111 1.46 9.60 -7.11
C HIS A 111 2.38 10.78 -7.43
N GLY A 112 3.65 10.63 -7.11
CA GLY A 112 4.66 11.63 -7.37
C GLY A 112 4.60 12.86 -6.46
N VAL A 113 3.67 12.93 -5.55
CA VAL A 113 3.48 14.06 -4.64
C VAL A 113 3.95 13.68 -3.23
N ARG A 114 4.79 14.50 -2.65
CA ARG A 114 5.28 14.33 -1.28
C ARG A 114 5.15 15.62 -0.49
N LYS A 115 4.49 15.54 0.66
CA LYS A 115 4.38 16.65 1.59
C LYS A 115 5.69 16.81 2.35
N THR A 116 6.28 17.99 2.30
CA THR A 116 7.53 18.32 3.00
C THR A 116 7.38 19.61 3.78
N ALA A 117 8.11 19.73 4.90
CA ALA A 117 8.13 20.95 5.68
C ALA A 117 9.12 21.94 5.07
N ALA A 118 8.68 23.18 4.85
CA ALA A 118 9.53 24.29 4.43
C ALA A 118 10.24 24.90 5.64
N LYS A 119 11.27 25.73 5.37
CA LYS A 119 12.06 26.41 6.43
C LYS A 119 11.22 27.28 7.35
N ASN A 120 10.11 27.82 6.86
CA ASN A 120 9.20 28.68 7.62
C ASN A 120 8.16 27.92 8.46
N GLY A 121 8.26 26.59 8.52
CA GLY A 121 7.32 25.75 9.23
C GLY A 121 6.04 25.40 8.48
N GLN A 122 5.82 25.98 7.30
CA GLN A 122 4.69 25.63 6.45
C GLN A 122 4.99 24.36 5.65
N TYR A 123 3.94 23.67 5.20
CA TYR A 123 4.09 22.50 4.34
C TYR A 123 4.02 22.90 2.87
N VAL A 124 4.84 22.26 2.07
CA VAL A 124 4.77 22.33 0.60
C VAL A 124 4.66 20.93 0.05
N TYR A 125 4.08 20.82 -1.15
CA TYR A 125 3.91 19.56 -1.84
C TYR A 125 4.87 19.50 -3.01
N THR A 126 5.91 18.68 -2.88
CA THR A 126 6.94 18.52 -3.89
C THR A 126 6.51 17.45 -4.89
N VAL A 127 6.58 17.77 -6.17
CA VAL A 127 6.26 16.82 -7.24
C VAL A 127 7.55 16.28 -7.82
N ARG A 128 7.68 14.96 -7.83
CA ARG A 128 8.80 14.23 -8.41
C ARG A 128 8.30 13.23 -9.43
N ILE A 129 9.08 13.07 -10.50
CA ILE A 129 8.83 12.07 -11.52
C ILE A 129 10.08 11.21 -11.70
N HIS A 130 9.90 9.92 -11.88
CA HIS A 130 11.01 8.99 -12.02
C HIS A 130 11.17 8.58 -13.48
N ILE A 131 12.31 8.97 -14.08
CA ILE A 131 12.73 8.62 -15.43
C ILE A 131 14.22 8.32 -15.36
N ARG A 132 14.61 7.07 -15.09
CA ARG A 132 16.01 6.68 -14.87
C ARG A 132 16.67 7.41 -13.68
N GLY A 133 15.91 8.11 -12.89
CA GLY A 133 16.31 8.91 -11.74
C GLY A 133 15.14 9.78 -11.31
N ASN A 134 15.27 10.46 -10.18
CA ASN A 134 14.22 11.30 -9.66
C ASN A 134 14.44 12.75 -10.11
N TYR A 135 13.43 13.34 -10.74
CA TYR A 135 13.42 14.73 -11.16
C TYR A 135 12.32 15.49 -10.42
N ILE A 136 12.64 16.68 -9.94
CA ILE A 136 11.66 17.56 -9.30
C ILE A 136 10.96 18.36 -10.39
N VAL A 137 9.61 18.22 -10.46
CA VAL A 137 8.77 19.00 -11.36
C VAL A 137 8.51 20.39 -10.79
N GLY A 138 8.24 20.46 -9.49
CA GLY A 138 7.98 21.71 -8.79
C GLY A 138 7.53 21.52 -7.36
N ARG A 139 7.22 22.63 -6.70
CA ARG A 139 6.67 22.66 -5.35
C ARG A 139 5.41 23.51 -5.34
N TYR A 140 4.38 23.04 -4.68
CA TYR A 140 3.04 23.63 -4.73
C TYR A 140 2.47 23.80 -3.33
N ALA A 141 1.52 24.70 -3.19
CA ALA A 141 0.89 25.00 -1.91
C ALA A 141 -0.11 23.94 -1.45
N THR A 142 -0.74 23.25 -2.40
CA THR A 142 -1.74 22.22 -2.12
C THR A 142 -1.40 20.90 -2.80
N ASP A 143 -1.91 19.82 -2.25
CA ASP A 143 -1.75 18.48 -2.81
C ASP A 143 -2.47 18.34 -4.17
N ILE A 144 -3.61 19.00 -4.32
CA ILE A 144 -4.38 18.98 -5.57
C ILE A 144 -3.60 19.66 -6.71
N GLU A 145 -3.04 20.85 -6.45
CA GLU A 145 -2.17 21.52 -7.42
C GLU A 145 -0.98 20.66 -7.82
N ALA A 146 -0.37 20.00 -6.84
CA ALA A 146 0.75 19.10 -7.06
C ALA A 146 0.34 17.89 -7.92
N ALA A 147 -0.81 17.29 -7.64
CA ALA A 147 -1.32 16.15 -8.40
C ALA A 147 -1.62 16.53 -9.86
N ILE A 148 -2.18 17.70 -10.08
CA ILE A 148 -2.44 18.23 -11.42
C ILE A 148 -1.13 18.46 -12.15
N ALA A 149 -0.12 19.02 -11.48
CA ALA A 149 1.20 19.25 -12.06
C ALA A 149 1.88 17.95 -12.47
N TYR A 150 1.75 16.90 -11.63
CA TYR A 150 2.28 15.58 -11.97
C TYR A 150 1.60 15.02 -13.22
N ASN A 151 0.28 15.12 -13.31
CA ASN A 151 -0.48 14.64 -14.48
C ASN A 151 -0.06 15.38 -15.76
N LYS A 152 0.13 16.71 -15.68
CA LYS A 152 0.60 17.50 -16.81
C LYS A 152 2.00 17.09 -17.24
N ALA A 153 2.88 16.81 -16.28
CA ALA A 153 4.24 16.36 -16.57
C ALA A 153 4.22 15.01 -17.32
N ILE A 154 3.35 14.08 -16.90
CA ILE A 154 3.17 12.79 -17.61
C ILE A 154 2.74 13.03 -19.06
N ASP A 155 1.75 13.90 -19.28
CA ASP A 155 1.21 14.18 -20.60
C ASP A 155 2.28 14.79 -21.51
N ILE A 156 3.08 15.71 -20.99
CA ILE A 156 4.19 16.32 -21.72
C ILE A 156 5.23 15.27 -22.10
N LEU A 157 5.60 14.39 -21.18
CA LEU A 157 6.59 13.34 -21.43
C LEU A 157 6.10 12.34 -22.47
N HIS A 158 4.84 11.92 -22.40
CA HIS A 158 4.25 11.01 -23.39
C HIS A 158 4.22 11.68 -24.77
N SER A 159 3.91 12.97 -24.85
CA SER A 159 3.90 13.69 -26.11
C SER A 159 5.30 13.79 -26.74
N LYS A 160 6.35 13.69 -25.94
CA LYS A 160 7.75 13.70 -26.38
C LYS A 160 8.32 12.29 -26.62
N GLY A 161 7.49 11.25 -26.58
CA GLY A 161 7.89 9.89 -26.88
C GLY A 161 8.45 9.09 -25.72
N VAL A 162 8.35 9.60 -24.49
CA VAL A 162 8.73 8.82 -23.30
C VAL A 162 7.69 7.73 -23.08
N THR A 163 8.13 6.47 -23.05
CA THR A 163 7.24 5.29 -22.99
C THR A 163 7.13 4.71 -21.59
N SER A 164 7.71 5.32 -20.57
CA SER A 164 7.61 4.83 -19.19
C SER A 164 6.16 4.80 -18.73
N ASN A 165 5.83 3.78 -17.94
CA ASN A 165 4.49 3.64 -17.36
C ASN A 165 4.38 4.53 -16.13
N PHE A 166 3.55 5.56 -16.24
CA PHE A 166 3.18 6.42 -15.14
C PHE A 166 1.72 6.19 -14.79
N THR A 167 1.40 6.30 -13.50
CA THR A 167 0.02 6.22 -13.02
C THR A 167 -0.50 7.64 -12.79
N PRO A 168 -1.42 8.14 -13.63
CA PRO A 168 -1.98 9.47 -13.42
C PRO A 168 -2.83 9.49 -12.14
N ASN A 169 -2.88 10.66 -11.52
CA ASN A 169 -3.72 10.89 -10.34
C ASN A 169 -5.14 11.24 -10.77
N TYR A 170 -6.12 10.67 -10.06
CA TYR A 170 -7.50 11.10 -10.19
C TYR A 170 -7.72 12.31 -9.29
N VAL A 171 -8.12 13.42 -9.88
CA VAL A 171 -8.41 14.65 -9.15
C VAL A 171 -9.82 15.07 -9.52
N GLU A 172 -10.67 15.22 -8.51
CA GLU A 172 -12.03 15.72 -8.71
C GLU A 172 -12.00 17.18 -9.17
N ALA A 173 -12.78 17.45 -10.21
CA ALA A 173 -12.87 18.80 -10.76
C ALA A 173 -13.70 19.72 -9.82
#